data_b1f15fcbc0fe65c753f725b667b3a6d0
#
_entry.id   b1f15fcbc0fe65c753f725b667b3a6d0
#
_cell.length_a   1.000
_cell.length_b   1.000
_cell.length_c   1.000
_cell.angle_alpha   90.00
_cell.angle_beta   90.00
_cell.angle_gamma   90.00
#
_symmetry.space_group_name_H-M   'P 1'
#
loop_
_entity.id
_entity.type
_entity.pdbx_description
1 polymer ?
#
loop_
_entity_poly.entity_id
_entity_poly.type
_entity_poly.pdbx_seq_one_letter_code
_entity_poly.pdbx_strand_id
1 'polypeptide(L)'
;MSHRQGPDGDRISHRLSGIAGHAASVKRLWDEDRECVEILTQIAAVRASLDQIGKSILEHHLEHCVLDAVENGDAAKAITDLKHALNRFI
;
A
#
# COMPACT_ATOMS: atom_id res chain seq x y z
N MET A 1 0.83 -17.50 4.29
CA MET A 1 2.21 -16.97 4.22
C MET A 1 2.26 -15.55 4.70
N SER A 2 3.25 -15.18 5.50
CA SER A 2 3.38 -13.81 5.99
C SER A 2 4.37 -13.01 5.13
N HIS A 3 3.90 -11.93 4.49
CA HIS A 3 4.77 -11.01 3.77
C HIS A 3 5.29 -9.90 4.68
N ARG A 4 5.03 -9.99 5.99
CA ARG A 4 5.53 -9.03 6.97
C ARG A 4 6.92 -9.36 7.51
N GLN A 5 7.43 -10.55 7.18
CA GLN A 5 8.75 -10.97 7.64
C GLN A 5 9.84 -10.46 6.71
N GLY A 6 10.98 -10.13 7.30
CA GLY A 6 12.15 -9.70 6.57
C GLY A 6 12.22 -8.19 6.38
N PRO A 7 13.35 -7.70 5.80
CA PRO A 7 13.61 -6.26 5.66
C PRO A 7 12.58 -5.52 4.80
N ASP A 8 12.07 -6.16 3.75
CA ASP A 8 11.09 -5.53 2.85
C ASP A 8 9.75 -5.34 3.56
N GLY A 9 9.31 -6.33 4.34
CA GLY A 9 8.09 -6.23 5.13
C GLY A 9 8.19 -5.14 6.19
N ASP A 10 9.33 -5.02 6.85
CA ASP A 10 9.57 -3.98 7.85
C ASP A 10 9.57 -2.58 7.24
N ARG A 11 10.15 -2.44 6.06
CA ARG A 11 10.18 -1.16 5.34
C ARG A 11 8.76 -0.73 4.95
N ILE A 12 7.95 -1.64 4.45
CA ILE A 12 6.56 -1.37 4.08
C ILE A 12 5.77 -0.96 5.32
N SER A 13 5.91 -1.69 6.42
CA SER A 13 5.24 -1.38 7.67
C SER A 13 5.61 0.02 8.17
N HIS A 14 6.89 0.36 8.14
CA HIS A 14 7.37 1.68 8.55
C HIS A 14 6.79 2.81 7.67
N ARG A 15 6.76 2.61 6.36
CA ARG A 15 6.18 3.58 5.43
C ARG A 15 4.69 3.76 5.67
N LEU A 16 3.96 2.68 5.92
CA LEU A 16 2.53 2.75 6.25
C LEU A 16 2.29 3.53 7.54
N SER A 17 3.15 3.37 8.54
CA SER A 17 3.07 4.17 9.75
C SER A 17 3.23 5.66 9.48
N GLY A 18 4.17 6.03 8.60
CA GLY A 18 4.36 7.41 8.17
C GLY A 18 3.13 7.97 7.45
N ILE A 19 2.52 7.18 6.57
CA ILE A 19 1.31 7.58 5.84
C ILE A 19 0.15 7.75 6.81
N ALA A 20 -0.01 6.84 7.77
CA ALA A 20 -1.06 6.94 8.79
C ALA A 20 -0.91 8.21 9.62
N GLY A 21 0.32 8.54 10.01
CA GLY A 21 0.61 9.78 10.73
C GLY A 21 0.29 11.03 9.89
N HIS A 22 0.62 11.00 8.59
CA HIS A 22 0.32 12.09 7.68
C HIS A 22 -1.19 12.27 7.52
N ALA A 23 -1.95 11.16 7.37
CA ALA A 23 -3.40 11.21 7.29
C ALA A 23 -4.02 11.79 8.57
N ALA A 24 -3.49 11.42 9.73
CA ALA A 24 -3.94 11.98 11.01
C ALA A 24 -3.70 13.49 11.08
N SER A 25 -2.60 13.97 10.51
CA SER A 25 -2.33 15.42 10.50
C SER A 25 -3.30 16.18 9.61
N VAL A 26 -3.86 15.55 8.56
CA VAL A 26 -4.89 16.16 7.72
C VAL A 26 -6.16 16.43 8.54
N LYS A 27 -6.56 15.49 9.39
CA LYS A 27 -7.69 15.69 10.28
C LYS A 27 -7.46 16.89 11.20
N ARG A 28 -6.26 17.05 11.72
CA ARG A 28 -5.90 18.18 12.57
C ARG A 28 -6.03 19.51 11.84
N LEU A 29 -5.61 19.56 10.56
CA LEU A 29 -5.77 20.78 9.75
C LEU A 29 -7.24 21.15 9.58
N TRP A 30 -8.09 20.17 9.36
CA TRP A 30 -9.53 20.38 9.27
C TRP A 30 -10.11 20.92 10.58
N ASP A 31 -9.73 20.29 11.69
CA ASP A 31 -10.21 20.68 13.02
C ASP A 31 -9.72 22.09 13.42
N GLU A 32 -8.57 22.52 12.92
CA GLU A 32 -8.01 23.85 13.16
C GLU A 32 -8.53 24.91 12.18
N ASP A 33 -9.48 24.55 11.34
CA ASP A 33 -10.09 25.45 10.37
C ASP A 33 -9.07 26.06 9.39
N ARG A 34 -8.11 25.24 8.94
CA ARG A 34 -7.10 25.66 7.96
C ARG A 34 -7.73 25.82 6.58
N GLU A 35 -7.03 26.53 5.69
CA GLU A 35 -7.52 26.80 4.35
C GLU A 35 -7.76 25.52 3.55
N CYS A 36 -8.82 25.51 2.75
CA CYS A 36 -9.23 24.38 1.94
C CYS A 36 -8.08 23.92 0.99
N VAL A 37 -7.40 24.85 0.37
CA VAL A 37 -6.29 24.54 -0.54
C VAL A 37 -5.18 23.79 0.17
N GLU A 38 -4.84 24.20 1.39
CA GLU A 38 -3.82 23.53 2.19
C GLU A 38 -4.23 22.08 2.51
N ILE A 39 -5.49 21.88 2.93
CA ILE A 39 -6.01 20.57 3.27
C ILE A 39 -6.01 19.65 2.03
N LEU A 40 -6.50 20.15 0.89
CA LEU A 40 -6.55 19.38 -0.35
C LEU A 40 -5.16 19.01 -0.86
N THR A 41 -4.18 19.91 -0.69
CA THR A 41 -2.79 19.63 -1.05
C THR A 41 -2.23 18.47 -0.23
N GLN A 42 -2.52 18.44 1.08
CA GLN A 42 -2.08 17.37 1.95
C GLN A 42 -2.79 16.05 1.63
N ILE A 43 -4.07 16.09 1.30
CA ILE A 43 -4.81 14.89 0.87
C ILE A 43 -4.19 14.32 -0.41
N ALA A 44 -3.85 15.16 -1.37
CA ALA A 44 -3.22 14.71 -2.61
C ALA A 44 -1.86 14.03 -2.32
N ALA A 45 -1.10 14.56 -1.37
CA ALA A 45 0.18 13.97 -0.98
C ALA A 45 -0.01 12.59 -0.31
N VAL A 46 -1.01 12.46 0.58
CA VAL A 46 -1.34 11.18 1.20
C VAL A 46 -1.75 10.15 0.13
N ARG A 47 -2.58 10.56 -0.80
CA ARG A 47 -3.03 9.69 -1.90
C ARG A 47 -1.86 9.21 -2.74
N ALA A 48 -0.94 10.10 -3.11
CA ALA A 48 0.24 9.73 -3.87
C ALA A 48 1.12 8.73 -3.12
N SER A 49 1.28 8.92 -1.81
CA SER A 49 2.05 8.00 -0.97
C SER A 49 1.39 6.62 -0.89
N LEU A 50 0.07 6.57 -0.80
CA LEU A 50 -0.68 5.31 -0.81
C LEU A 50 -0.53 4.59 -2.14
N ASP A 51 -0.59 5.30 -3.26
CA ASP A 51 -0.37 4.71 -4.58
C ASP A 51 1.02 4.08 -4.69
N GLN A 52 2.05 4.77 -4.21
CA GLN A 52 3.43 4.26 -4.24
C GLN A 52 3.60 3.02 -3.36
N ILE A 53 3.07 3.05 -2.15
CA ILE A 53 3.20 1.88 -1.26
C ILE A 53 2.38 0.70 -1.78
N GLY A 54 1.25 0.95 -2.42
CA GLY A 54 0.45 -0.08 -3.07
C GLY A 54 1.24 -0.79 -4.16
N LYS A 55 1.98 -0.06 -4.98
CA LYS A 55 2.86 -0.64 -6.00
C LYS A 55 3.95 -1.49 -5.37
N SER A 56 4.56 -1.02 -4.28
CA SER A 56 5.60 -1.76 -3.57
C SER A 56 5.06 -3.07 -2.99
N ILE A 57 3.85 -3.04 -2.44
CA ILE A 57 3.19 -4.22 -1.91
C ILE A 57 2.91 -5.23 -3.03
N LEU A 58 2.44 -4.74 -4.19
CA LEU A 58 2.17 -5.58 -5.34
C LEU A 58 3.44 -6.25 -5.85
N GLU A 59 4.54 -5.51 -5.98
CA GLU A 59 5.83 -6.06 -6.39
C GLU A 59 6.32 -7.13 -5.41
N HIS A 60 6.21 -6.87 -4.12
CA HIS A 60 6.58 -7.83 -3.08
C HIS A 60 5.72 -9.09 -3.18
N HIS A 61 4.43 -8.96 -3.42
CA HIS A 61 3.51 -10.08 -3.60
C HIS A 61 3.89 -10.93 -4.82
N LEU A 62 4.21 -10.27 -5.94
CA LEU A 62 4.64 -10.96 -7.16
C LEU A 62 5.90 -11.79 -6.93
N GLU A 63 6.90 -11.22 -6.27
CA GLU A 63 8.18 -11.89 -6.04
C GLU A 63 8.06 -13.11 -5.12
N HIS A 64 7.26 -13.02 -4.08
CA HIS A 64 7.21 -14.04 -3.03
C HIS A 64 6.03 -14.99 -3.17
N CYS A 65 4.84 -14.49 -3.43
CA CYS A 65 3.64 -15.31 -3.43
C CYS A 65 3.48 -16.09 -4.74
N VAL A 66 3.81 -15.48 -5.87
CA VAL A 66 3.70 -16.16 -7.16
C VAL A 66 4.74 -17.26 -7.27
N LEU A 67 5.97 -17.03 -6.82
CA LEU A 67 7.01 -18.06 -6.82
C LEU A 67 6.63 -19.24 -5.93
N ASP A 68 6.11 -18.98 -4.74
CA ASP A 68 5.61 -20.03 -3.85
C ASP A 68 4.50 -20.84 -4.51
N ALA A 69 3.57 -20.16 -5.17
CA ALA A 69 2.45 -20.81 -5.85
C ALA A 69 2.93 -21.70 -7.00
N VAL A 70 3.95 -21.27 -7.74
CA VAL A 70 4.55 -22.08 -8.81
C VAL A 70 5.18 -23.34 -8.24
N GLU A 71 5.91 -23.23 -7.14
CA GLU A 71 6.53 -24.38 -6.47
C GLU A 71 5.49 -25.36 -5.93
N ASN A 72 4.34 -24.87 -5.48
CA ASN A 72 3.26 -25.68 -4.91
C ASN A 72 2.21 -26.10 -5.93
N GLY A 73 2.34 -25.73 -7.19
CA GLY A 73 1.40 -26.10 -8.25
C GLY A 73 0.13 -25.23 -8.30
N ASP A 74 0.11 -24.11 -7.58
CA ASP A 74 -1.05 -23.23 -7.49
C ASP A 74 -0.93 -21.96 -8.32
N ALA A 75 -0.12 -21.99 -9.38
CA ALA A 75 0.16 -20.81 -10.21
C ALA A 75 -1.10 -20.17 -10.80
N ALA A 76 -2.03 -20.99 -11.28
CA ALA A 76 -3.27 -20.48 -11.90
C ALA A 76 -4.12 -19.72 -10.89
N LYS A 77 -4.22 -20.20 -9.66
CA LYS A 77 -4.95 -19.53 -8.58
C LYS A 77 -4.27 -18.21 -8.21
N ALA A 78 -2.94 -18.21 -8.08
CA ALA A 78 -2.19 -17.01 -7.74
C ALA A 78 -2.38 -15.92 -8.79
N ILE A 79 -2.37 -16.27 -10.07
CA ILE A 79 -2.61 -15.32 -11.17
C ILE A 79 -4.02 -14.76 -11.12
N THR A 80 -5.02 -15.60 -10.85
CA THR A 80 -6.41 -15.17 -10.72
C THR A 80 -6.57 -14.19 -9.58
N ASP A 81 -6.01 -14.49 -8.41
CA ASP A 81 -6.06 -13.63 -7.23
C ASP A 81 -5.39 -12.29 -7.50
N LEU A 82 -4.25 -12.31 -8.22
CA LEU A 82 -3.53 -11.10 -8.58
C LEU A 82 -4.35 -10.21 -9.52
N LYS A 83 -5.04 -10.80 -10.50
CA LYS A 83 -5.92 -10.05 -11.40
C LYS A 83 -7.03 -9.34 -10.64
N HIS A 84 -7.64 -10.02 -9.65
CA HIS A 84 -8.66 -9.41 -8.80
C HIS A 84 -8.10 -8.25 -7.99
N ALA A 85 -6.91 -8.41 -7.42
CA ALA A 85 -6.25 -7.36 -6.66
C ALA A 85 -5.93 -6.15 -7.53
N LEU A 86 -5.43 -6.36 -8.75
CA LEU A 86 -5.14 -5.29 -9.70
C LEU A 86 -6.39 -4.52 -10.09
N ASN A 87 -7.50 -5.21 -10.33
CA ASN A 87 -8.76 -4.57 -10.69
C ASN A 87 -9.28 -3.65 -9.58
N ARG A 88 -9.03 -3.98 -8.32
CA ARG A 88 -9.42 -3.16 -7.18
C ARG A 88 -8.49 -1.96 -7.01
N PHE A 89 -7.21 -2.14 -7.31
CA PHE A 89 -6.19 -1.11 -7.10
C PHE A 89 -6.21 -0.06 -8.20
N ILE A 90 -6.43 -0.47 -9.43
CA ILE A 90 -6.47 0.41 -10.59
C ILE A 90 -7.91 0.84 -10.87
#